data_d1aea95448158b2459d9ef5a68173ed9
#
_entry.id   d1aea95448158b2459d9ef5a68173ed9
#
_cell.length_a   1.000
_cell.length_b   1.000
_cell.length_c   1.000
_cell.angle_alpha   90.00
_cell.angle_beta   90.00
_cell.angle_gamma   90.00
#
_symmetry.space_group_name_H-M   'P 1'
#
loop_
_entity.id
_entity.type
_entity.pdbx_description
1 polymer ?
#
loop_
_entity_poly.entity_id
_entity_poly.type
_entity_poly.pdbx_seq_one_letter_code
_entity_poly.pdbx_strand_id
1 'polypeptide(L)'
;DTRTKRKVAGYARVSTDYEEQITSYEAQVDYYTNYIQSRDDWEFVKVYTDAGISATNTRHREGFNQMVEDALAGKIDLIITKSVSRFARNTVDSLTTVRKLKEKGIEVYFEKEGIYTLDSKGELLITIMSSLAQEESRSISENVTWGQRKRFADGKVSLPYSHFLGYKKGEDGLPEIVPEEAEICLLYTSDAADELD
;
A
#
# COMPACT_ATOMS: atom_id res chain seq x y z
N ASP A 1 6.10 -42.32 -1.53
CA ASP A 1 5.86 -41.02 -0.85
C ASP A 1 5.69 -39.95 -1.92
N THR A 2 4.46 -39.75 -2.37
CA THR A 2 4.09 -38.58 -3.21
C THR A 2 4.00 -37.33 -2.27
N ARG A 3 5.14 -36.80 -1.87
CA ARG A 3 5.17 -35.46 -1.30
C ARG A 3 4.71 -34.50 -2.37
N THR A 4 3.54 -33.90 -2.19
CA THR A 4 3.08 -32.82 -3.06
C THR A 4 4.10 -31.72 -3.04
N LYS A 5 4.70 -31.42 -4.21
CA LYS A 5 5.67 -30.35 -4.36
C LYS A 5 5.04 -29.02 -3.97
N ARG A 6 5.81 -28.17 -3.35
CA ARG A 6 5.39 -26.82 -2.95
C ARG A 6 5.31 -25.92 -4.18
N LYS A 7 4.18 -25.30 -4.44
CA LYS A 7 3.97 -24.38 -5.58
C LYS A 7 4.63 -23.05 -5.30
N VAL A 8 5.65 -22.70 -6.10
CA VAL A 8 6.50 -21.53 -5.87
C VAL A 8 6.42 -20.55 -7.03
N ALA A 9 6.21 -19.27 -6.69
CA ALA A 9 6.21 -18.16 -7.63
C ALA A 9 7.30 -17.15 -7.26
N GLY A 10 7.88 -16.51 -8.28
CA GLY A 10 8.78 -15.37 -8.11
C GLY A 10 8.05 -14.05 -8.29
N TYR A 11 8.50 -13.00 -7.61
CA TYR A 11 8.07 -11.63 -7.86
C TYR A 11 9.26 -10.69 -8.06
N ALA A 12 9.28 -10.01 -9.20
CA ALA A 12 10.31 -9.06 -9.57
C ALA A 12 9.72 -7.69 -9.91
N ARG A 13 10.36 -6.62 -9.43
CA ARG A 13 10.06 -5.24 -9.79
C ARG A 13 11.25 -4.64 -10.52
N VAL A 14 11.03 -4.21 -11.76
CA VAL A 14 12.07 -3.68 -12.67
C VAL A 14 12.02 -2.15 -12.67
N SER A 15 13.18 -1.47 -12.64
CA SER A 15 13.26 -0.01 -12.73
C SER A 15 12.99 0.50 -14.14
N THR A 16 12.61 1.80 -14.31
CA THR A 16 12.07 2.38 -15.56
C THR A 16 13.09 2.98 -16.52
N ASP A 17 14.41 2.81 -16.34
CA ASP A 17 15.42 3.34 -17.25
C ASP A 17 15.61 2.41 -18.47
N TYR A 18 15.40 2.97 -19.65
CA TYR A 18 14.96 2.28 -20.88
C TYR A 18 15.91 1.21 -21.48
N GLU A 19 17.22 1.31 -21.31
CA GLU A 19 18.18 0.33 -21.87
C GLU A 19 18.69 -0.70 -20.85
N GLU A 20 18.76 -0.34 -19.58
CA GLU A 20 19.08 -1.28 -18.51
C GLU A 20 17.89 -2.19 -18.13
N GLN A 21 16.67 -1.84 -18.59
CA GLN A 21 15.44 -2.54 -18.26
C GLN A 21 15.29 -3.91 -18.89
N ILE A 22 15.58 -4.04 -20.19
CA ILE A 22 15.33 -5.30 -20.93
C ILE A 22 16.27 -6.38 -20.40
N THR A 23 17.55 -6.06 -20.26
CA THR A 23 18.55 -6.99 -19.70
C THR A 23 18.31 -7.30 -18.23
N SER A 24 17.85 -6.32 -17.43
CA SER A 24 17.54 -6.52 -16.01
C SER A 24 16.24 -7.33 -15.81
N TYR A 25 15.24 -7.17 -16.68
CA TYR A 25 13.98 -7.91 -16.63
C TYR A 25 14.21 -9.39 -16.93
N GLU A 26 14.79 -9.68 -18.07
CA GLU A 26 15.08 -11.08 -18.49
C GLU A 26 15.99 -11.78 -17.48
N ALA A 27 17.03 -11.10 -17.02
CA ALA A 27 17.95 -11.65 -16.02
C ALA A 27 17.26 -11.97 -14.69
N GLN A 28 16.30 -11.14 -14.23
CA GLN A 28 15.56 -11.43 -12.99
C GLN A 28 14.58 -12.58 -13.19
N VAL A 29 13.88 -12.65 -14.32
CA VAL A 29 12.96 -13.76 -14.64
C VAL A 29 13.74 -15.06 -14.73
N ASP A 30 14.87 -15.08 -15.43
CA ASP A 30 15.74 -16.26 -15.56
C ASP A 30 16.31 -16.68 -14.20
N TYR A 31 16.75 -15.72 -13.38
CA TYR A 31 17.25 -16.00 -12.04
C TYR A 31 16.21 -16.73 -11.18
N TYR A 32 15.00 -16.18 -11.06
CA TYR A 32 13.94 -16.81 -10.27
C TYR A 32 13.49 -18.13 -10.84
N THR A 33 13.36 -18.24 -12.16
CA THR A 33 13.01 -19.48 -12.83
C THR A 33 14.04 -20.58 -12.52
N ASN A 34 15.32 -20.29 -12.72
CA ASN A 34 16.40 -21.24 -12.44
C ASN A 34 16.51 -21.57 -10.95
N TYR A 35 16.38 -20.59 -10.08
CA TYR A 35 16.45 -20.79 -8.64
C TYR A 35 15.33 -21.70 -8.14
N ILE A 36 14.08 -21.49 -8.59
CA ILE A 36 12.95 -22.31 -8.19
C ILE A 36 13.06 -23.72 -8.79
N GLN A 37 13.43 -23.83 -10.06
CA GLN A 37 13.56 -25.13 -10.74
C GLN A 37 14.76 -25.96 -10.27
N SER A 38 15.76 -25.35 -9.65
CA SER A 38 16.90 -26.08 -9.06
C SER A 38 16.54 -26.90 -7.82
N ARG A 39 15.33 -26.72 -7.29
CA ARG A 39 14.85 -27.42 -6.11
C ARG A 39 13.88 -28.53 -6.47
N ASP A 40 14.16 -29.75 -6.08
CA ASP A 40 13.34 -30.93 -6.38
C ASP A 40 12.02 -30.95 -5.63
N ASP A 41 11.94 -30.27 -4.49
CA ASP A 41 10.78 -30.17 -3.60
C ASP A 41 9.81 -29.04 -4.01
N TRP A 42 10.18 -28.24 -5.03
CA TRP A 42 9.38 -27.13 -5.53
C TRP A 42 8.78 -27.38 -6.91
N GLU A 43 7.59 -26.85 -7.13
CA GLU A 43 6.93 -26.76 -8.42
C GLU A 43 6.91 -25.31 -8.87
N PHE A 44 7.53 -25.02 -10.01
CA PHE A 44 7.54 -23.69 -10.58
C PHE A 44 6.16 -23.30 -11.12
N VAL A 45 5.59 -22.21 -10.62
CA VAL A 45 4.32 -21.66 -11.10
C VAL A 45 4.56 -20.60 -12.17
N LYS A 46 5.13 -19.44 -11.77
CA LYS A 46 5.34 -18.30 -12.64
C LYS A 46 6.23 -17.26 -11.95
N VAL A 47 6.87 -16.41 -12.73
CA VAL A 47 7.45 -15.14 -12.24
C VAL A 47 6.52 -14.00 -12.59
N TYR A 48 6.01 -13.30 -11.58
CA TYR A 48 5.19 -12.11 -11.73
C TYR A 48 6.09 -10.88 -11.74
N THR A 49 5.78 -9.93 -12.61
CA THR A 49 6.64 -8.74 -12.78
C THR A 49 5.80 -7.49 -12.89
N ASP A 50 6.33 -6.41 -12.32
CA ASP A 50 5.81 -5.06 -12.51
C ASP A 50 6.93 -4.12 -12.93
N ALA A 51 6.64 -3.21 -13.85
CA ALA A 51 7.54 -2.12 -14.19
C ALA A 51 7.69 -1.18 -12.98
N GLY A 52 8.90 -0.75 -12.67
CA GLY A 52 9.20 0.21 -11.62
C GLY A 52 8.45 1.52 -11.88
N ILE A 53 7.92 2.10 -10.82
CA ILE A 53 7.15 3.34 -10.89
C ILE A 53 8.14 4.50 -11.07
N SER A 54 8.05 5.24 -12.17
CA SER A 54 8.53 6.61 -12.20
C SER A 54 7.65 7.46 -11.28
N ALA A 55 8.20 8.49 -10.65
CA ALA A 55 7.52 9.32 -9.64
C ALA A 55 6.18 9.94 -10.09
N THR A 56 5.87 9.87 -11.39
CA THR A 56 4.69 10.46 -12.02
C THR A 56 3.60 9.45 -12.42
N ASN A 57 3.83 8.15 -12.28
CA ASN A 57 2.91 7.14 -12.81
C ASN A 57 2.36 6.22 -11.71
N THR A 58 1.16 6.51 -11.25
CA THR A 58 0.37 5.71 -10.30
C THR A 58 -0.18 4.41 -10.90
N ARG A 59 0.42 3.90 -11.99
CA ARG A 59 -0.08 2.73 -12.70
C ARG A 59 -0.09 1.47 -11.85
N HIS A 60 -1.17 0.77 -12.00
CA HIS A 60 -1.55 -0.48 -11.37
C HIS A 60 -0.42 -1.51 -11.35
N ARG A 61 -0.16 -2.08 -10.18
CA ARG A 61 0.72 -3.24 -9.99
C ARG A 61 -0.05 -4.50 -10.40
N GLU A 62 -0.27 -4.64 -11.70
CA GLU A 62 -1.08 -5.74 -12.24
C GLU A 62 -0.46 -7.10 -11.92
N GLY A 63 0.87 -7.21 -12.07
CA GLY A 63 1.60 -8.41 -11.73
C GLY A 63 1.52 -8.78 -10.27
N PHE A 64 1.68 -7.81 -9.36
CA PHE A 64 1.56 -8.03 -7.93
C PHE A 64 0.14 -8.43 -7.53
N ASN A 65 -0.86 -7.70 -8.04
CA ASN A 65 -2.26 -7.99 -7.73
C ASN A 65 -2.65 -9.38 -8.22
N GLN A 66 -2.28 -9.74 -9.45
CA GLN A 66 -2.52 -11.07 -10.01
C GLN A 66 -1.83 -12.17 -9.19
N MET A 67 -0.59 -11.93 -8.74
CA MET A 67 0.12 -12.85 -7.86
C MET A 67 -0.62 -13.09 -6.55
N VAL A 68 -1.10 -12.02 -5.91
CA VAL A 68 -1.86 -12.12 -4.65
C VAL A 68 -3.18 -12.86 -4.86
N GLU A 69 -3.90 -12.56 -5.94
CA GLU A 69 -5.14 -13.28 -6.30
C GLU A 69 -4.89 -14.78 -6.54
N ASP A 70 -3.87 -15.13 -7.32
CA ASP A 70 -3.52 -16.51 -7.59
C ASP A 70 -3.06 -17.25 -6.32
N ALA A 71 -2.34 -16.58 -5.44
CA ALA A 71 -1.95 -17.11 -4.14
C ALA A 71 -3.19 -17.40 -3.27
N LEU A 72 -4.10 -16.44 -3.14
CA LEU A 72 -5.35 -16.61 -2.37
C LEU A 72 -6.29 -17.67 -2.97
N ALA A 73 -6.21 -17.89 -4.27
CA ALA A 73 -6.92 -18.97 -4.96
C ALA A 73 -6.27 -20.36 -4.76
N GLY A 74 -5.19 -20.48 -3.98
CA GLY A 74 -4.50 -21.76 -3.70
C GLY A 74 -3.59 -22.25 -4.82
N LYS A 75 -3.19 -21.37 -5.75
CA LYS A 75 -2.26 -21.73 -6.84
C LYS A 75 -0.79 -21.56 -6.46
N ILE A 76 -0.51 -20.87 -5.33
CA ILE A 76 0.84 -20.56 -4.87
C ILE A 76 0.92 -20.83 -3.37
N ASP A 77 1.98 -21.53 -2.94
CA ASP A 77 2.25 -21.83 -1.53
C ASP A 77 3.41 -20.96 -1.00
N LEU A 78 4.34 -20.55 -1.87
CA LEU A 78 5.50 -19.73 -1.53
C LEU A 78 5.74 -18.68 -2.61
N ILE A 79 5.95 -17.45 -2.19
CA ILE A 79 6.38 -16.33 -3.04
C ILE A 79 7.83 -15.98 -2.69
N ILE A 80 8.70 -15.88 -3.69
CA ILE A 80 10.09 -15.45 -3.53
C ILE A 80 10.24 -14.05 -4.12
N THR A 81 10.79 -13.14 -3.35
CA THR A 81 11.09 -11.77 -3.78
C THR A 81 12.40 -11.26 -3.19
N LYS A 82 13.00 -10.27 -3.83
CA LYS A 82 14.34 -9.79 -3.47
C LYS A 82 14.39 -9.17 -2.08
N SER A 83 13.39 -8.38 -1.70
CA SER A 83 13.37 -7.68 -0.42
C SER A 83 11.98 -7.17 -0.07
N VAL A 84 11.77 -6.83 1.21
CA VAL A 84 10.54 -6.22 1.71
C VAL A 84 10.22 -4.93 0.95
N SER A 85 11.21 -4.08 0.68
CA SER A 85 11.05 -2.82 -0.05
C SER A 85 10.63 -2.99 -1.53
N ARG A 86 10.89 -4.16 -2.10
CA ARG A 86 10.47 -4.50 -3.48
C ARG A 86 9.09 -5.15 -3.53
N PHE A 87 8.64 -5.71 -2.41
CA PHE A 87 7.38 -6.44 -2.32
C PHE A 87 6.17 -5.51 -2.41
N ALA A 88 6.15 -4.37 -1.69
CA ALA A 88 5.03 -3.44 -1.74
C ALA A 88 5.49 -1.96 -1.84
N ARG A 89 4.53 -1.04 -1.96
CA ARG A 89 4.80 0.40 -2.15
C ARG A 89 5.29 1.08 -0.87
N ASN A 90 4.71 0.69 0.24
CA ASN A 90 4.98 1.24 1.56
C ASN A 90 4.86 0.14 2.62
N THR A 91 5.18 0.48 3.85
CA THR A 91 5.17 -0.46 4.97
C THR A 91 3.77 -1.00 5.27
N VAL A 92 2.73 -0.17 5.15
CA VAL A 92 1.33 -0.55 5.40
C VAL A 92 0.86 -1.60 4.40
N ASP A 93 1.08 -1.37 3.10
CA ASP A 93 0.71 -2.30 2.03
C ASP A 93 1.46 -3.64 2.17
N SER A 94 2.76 -3.57 2.50
CA SER A 94 3.57 -4.77 2.75
C SER A 94 3.01 -5.59 3.90
N LEU A 95 2.74 -4.93 5.03
CA LEU A 95 2.22 -5.57 6.23
C LEU A 95 0.86 -6.20 6.00
N THR A 96 -0.07 -5.45 5.37
CA THR A 96 -1.42 -5.92 5.09
C THR A 96 -1.41 -7.15 4.18
N THR A 97 -0.58 -7.11 3.13
CA THR A 97 -0.47 -8.22 2.19
C THR A 97 0.17 -9.45 2.83
N VAL A 98 1.28 -9.27 3.58
CA VAL A 98 1.95 -10.38 4.27
C VAL A 98 1.00 -11.05 5.28
N ARG A 99 0.25 -10.29 6.07
CA ARG A 99 -0.75 -10.83 7.01
C ARG A 99 -1.82 -11.63 6.30
N LYS A 100 -2.39 -11.07 5.22
CA LYS A 100 -3.43 -11.73 4.42
C LYS A 100 -2.95 -13.06 3.82
N LEU A 101 -1.73 -13.10 3.31
CA LEU A 101 -1.12 -14.32 2.78
C LEU A 101 -0.86 -15.33 3.91
N LYS A 102 -0.33 -14.89 5.04
CA LYS A 102 -0.07 -15.72 6.22
C LYS A 102 -1.33 -16.39 6.77
N GLU A 103 -2.44 -15.67 6.85
CA GLU A 103 -3.75 -16.21 7.27
C GLU A 103 -4.20 -17.38 6.39
N LYS A 104 -3.77 -17.42 5.13
CA LYS A 104 -4.02 -18.50 4.18
C LYS A 104 -2.92 -19.57 4.12
N GLY A 105 -1.92 -19.48 5.00
CA GLY A 105 -0.78 -20.41 5.02
C GLY A 105 0.20 -20.22 3.87
N ILE A 106 0.15 -19.07 3.17
CA ILE A 106 1.04 -18.74 2.06
C ILE A 106 2.25 -18.00 2.62
N GLU A 107 3.44 -18.50 2.31
CA GLU A 107 4.71 -17.96 2.78
C GLU A 107 5.31 -16.98 1.77
N VAL A 108 6.00 -15.96 2.29
CA VAL A 108 6.85 -15.07 1.46
C VAL A 108 8.28 -15.18 1.95
N TYR A 109 9.20 -15.37 1.03
CA TYR A 109 10.65 -15.36 1.29
C TYR A 109 11.28 -14.08 0.75
N PHE A 110 11.86 -13.32 1.65
CA PHE A 110 12.62 -12.10 1.34
C PHE A 110 14.11 -12.45 1.30
N GLU A 111 14.68 -12.56 0.10
CA GLU A 111 16.06 -13.04 -0.11
C GLU A 111 17.09 -12.16 0.60
N LYS A 112 16.99 -10.81 0.46
CA LYS A 112 17.96 -9.87 1.04
C LYS A 112 18.00 -9.94 2.56
N GLU A 113 16.84 -10.09 3.18
CA GLU A 113 16.68 -10.19 4.63
C GLU A 113 16.90 -11.63 5.13
N GLY A 114 16.81 -12.62 4.25
CA GLY A 114 16.92 -14.04 4.59
C GLY A 114 15.77 -14.51 5.51
N ILE A 115 14.55 -13.99 5.28
CA ILE A 115 13.41 -14.21 6.17
C ILE A 115 12.26 -14.88 5.43
N TYR A 116 11.71 -15.93 6.03
CA TYR A 116 10.43 -16.57 5.68
C TYR A 116 9.33 -16.05 6.60
N THR A 117 8.19 -15.64 6.03
CA THR A 117 7.11 -14.99 6.82
C THR A 117 6.37 -15.92 7.78
N LEU A 118 6.46 -17.24 7.60
CA LEU A 118 5.83 -18.22 8.49
C LEU A 118 6.74 -18.71 9.61
N ASP A 119 8.02 -18.36 9.61
CA ASP A 119 8.95 -18.72 10.69
C ASP A 119 8.95 -17.66 11.83
N SER A 120 9.73 -17.90 12.87
CA SER A 120 9.87 -16.99 14.02
C SER A 120 10.48 -15.63 13.65
N LYS A 121 11.37 -15.59 12.65
CA LYS A 121 11.92 -14.33 12.14
C LYS A 121 10.87 -13.55 11.37
N GLY A 122 9.95 -14.24 10.70
CA GLY A 122 8.80 -13.64 10.04
C GLY A 122 7.86 -12.94 11.02
N GLU A 123 7.61 -13.50 12.21
CA GLU A 123 6.85 -12.84 13.28
C GLU A 123 7.50 -11.55 13.75
N LEU A 124 8.82 -11.58 13.95
CA LEU A 124 9.58 -10.39 14.32
C LEU A 124 9.50 -9.32 13.24
N LEU A 125 9.64 -9.71 11.96
CA LEU A 125 9.50 -8.80 10.83
C LEU A 125 8.13 -8.13 10.80
N ILE A 126 7.04 -8.91 10.96
CA ILE A 126 5.67 -8.39 10.99
C ILE A 126 5.49 -7.41 12.15
N THR A 127 6.06 -7.68 13.31
CA THR A 127 6.01 -6.79 14.48
C THR A 127 6.73 -5.47 14.21
N ILE A 128 7.93 -5.51 13.63
CA ILE A 128 8.69 -4.31 13.26
C ILE A 128 7.93 -3.50 12.20
N MET A 129 7.41 -4.15 11.17
CA MET A 129 6.61 -3.50 10.13
C MET A 129 5.35 -2.85 10.69
N SER A 130 4.69 -3.47 11.68
CA SER A 130 3.52 -2.91 12.36
C SER A 130 3.86 -1.61 13.08
N SER A 131 4.99 -1.59 13.80
CA SER A 131 5.45 -0.39 14.52
C SER A 131 5.82 0.74 13.54
N LEU A 132 6.50 0.43 12.44
CA LEU A 132 6.85 1.40 11.40
C LEU A 132 5.61 1.95 10.69
N ALA A 133 4.63 1.11 10.40
CA ALA A 133 3.37 1.53 9.77
C ALA A 133 2.57 2.48 10.67
N GLN A 134 2.56 2.24 11.98
CA GLN A 134 1.92 3.14 12.95
C GLN A 134 2.64 4.50 13.01
N GLU A 135 3.97 4.50 13.04
CA GLU A 135 4.77 5.71 13.06
C GLU A 135 4.62 6.54 11.76
N GLU A 136 4.62 5.87 10.61
CA GLU A 136 4.37 6.51 9.30
C GLU A 136 2.99 7.18 9.27
N SER A 137 1.94 6.50 9.74
CA SER A 137 0.59 7.04 9.82
C SER A 137 0.50 8.24 10.77
N ARG A 138 1.16 8.17 11.93
CA ARG A 138 1.24 9.27 12.90
C ARG A 138 1.93 10.50 12.29
N SER A 139 3.08 10.31 11.66
CA SER A 139 3.86 11.36 11.02
C SER A 139 3.07 12.07 9.91
N ILE A 140 2.35 11.32 9.09
CA ILE A 140 1.48 11.89 8.04
C ILE A 140 0.38 12.75 8.67
N SER A 141 -0.29 12.26 9.73
CA SER A 141 -1.35 13.00 10.43
C SER A 141 -0.83 14.29 11.06
N GLU A 142 0.32 14.24 11.73
CA GLU A 142 0.97 15.41 12.32
C GLU A 142 1.36 16.45 11.26
N ASN A 143 1.93 16.01 10.13
CA ASN A 143 2.31 16.90 9.03
C ASN A 143 1.10 17.58 8.38
N VAL A 144 -0.01 16.85 8.18
CA VAL A 144 -1.26 17.40 7.65
C VAL A 144 -1.83 18.44 8.61
N THR A 145 -1.88 18.11 9.91
CA THR A 145 -2.38 19.02 10.95
C THR A 145 -1.53 20.30 11.04
N TRP A 146 -0.20 20.15 11.01
CA TRP A 146 0.73 21.28 10.99
C TRP A 146 0.53 22.16 9.76
N GLY A 147 0.43 21.56 8.59
CA GLY A 147 0.17 22.25 7.33
C GLY A 147 -1.17 23.01 7.32
N GLN A 148 -2.22 22.45 7.92
CA GLN A 148 -3.50 23.14 8.11
C GLN A 148 -3.39 24.32 9.06
N ARG A 149 -2.78 24.13 10.25
CA ARG A 149 -2.57 25.19 11.24
C ARG A 149 -1.77 26.35 10.65
N LYS A 150 -0.71 26.06 9.88
CA LYS A 150 0.09 27.09 9.23
C LYS A 150 -0.74 27.87 8.20
N ARG A 151 -1.54 27.20 7.38
CA ARG A 151 -2.44 27.88 6.42
C ARG A 151 -3.47 28.77 7.11
N PHE A 152 -4.04 28.32 8.23
CA PHE A 152 -4.98 29.13 9.01
C PHE A 152 -4.29 30.34 9.64
N ALA A 153 -3.06 30.19 10.16
CA ALA A 153 -2.28 31.31 10.69
C ALA A 153 -1.94 32.35 9.61
N ASP A 154 -1.74 31.90 8.34
CA ASP A 154 -1.52 32.76 7.19
C ASP A 154 -2.82 33.35 6.61
N GLY A 155 -3.98 33.13 7.26
CA GLY A 155 -5.30 33.58 6.79
C GLY A 155 -5.84 32.81 5.57
N LYS A 156 -5.20 31.72 5.17
CA LYS A 156 -5.61 30.89 4.03
C LYS A 156 -6.55 29.79 4.49
N VAL A 157 -7.84 30.05 4.40
CA VAL A 157 -8.88 29.06 4.71
C VAL A 157 -9.15 28.20 3.49
N SER A 158 -9.07 26.88 3.62
CA SER A 158 -9.47 25.93 2.60
C SER A 158 -10.64 25.11 3.13
N LEU A 159 -11.85 25.39 2.64
CA LEU A 159 -13.06 24.65 2.98
C LEU A 159 -13.48 23.75 1.80
N PRO A 160 -13.97 22.55 2.06
CA PRO A 160 -14.60 21.71 1.04
C PRO A 160 -16.03 22.21 0.77
N TYR A 161 -16.14 23.32 0.05
CA TYR A 161 -17.43 24.00 -0.19
C TYR A 161 -18.54 23.11 -0.73
N SER A 162 -18.21 22.03 -1.44
CA SER A 162 -19.20 21.05 -1.93
C SER A 162 -19.91 20.26 -0.82
N HIS A 163 -19.38 20.29 0.39
CA HIS A 163 -19.89 19.54 1.56
C HIS A 163 -19.97 20.42 2.81
N PHE A 164 -19.94 21.74 2.64
CA PHE A 164 -19.96 22.70 3.75
C PHE A 164 -21.12 23.68 3.56
N LEU A 165 -22.24 23.33 4.18
CA LEU A 165 -23.47 24.12 4.08
C LEU A 165 -23.29 25.55 4.66
N GLY A 166 -23.88 26.55 4.02
CA GLY A 166 -23.86 27.94 4.47
C GLY A 166 -22.73 28.77 3.88
N TYR A 167 -21.74 28.16 3.17
CA TYR A 167 -20.61 28.88 2.60
C TYR A 167 -20.33 28.46 1.16
N LYS A 168 -19.96 29.39 0.32
CA LYS A 168 -19.41 29.17 -1.03
C LYS A 168 -18.03 29.84 -1.15
N LYS A 169 -17.28 29.50 -2.18
CA LYS A 169 -16.02 30.18 -2.47
C LYS A 169 -16.29 31.52 -3.13
N GLY A 170 -15.89 32.61 -2.48
CA GLY A 170 -15.93 33.97 -3.02
C GLY A 170 -14.93 34.19 -4.17
N GLU A 171 -15.06 35.30 -4.89
CA GLU A 171 -14.20 35.69 -6.01
C GLU A 171 -12.73 35.91 -5.57
N ASP A 172 -12.54 36.37 -4.35
CA ASP A 172 -11.23 36.56 -3.70
C ASP A 172 -10.63 35.25 -3.12
N GLY A 173 -11.38 34.14 -3.25
CA GLY A 173 -11.01 32.82 -2.74
C GLY A 173 -11.29 32.60 -1.26
N LEU A 174 -11.87 33.58 -0.57
CA LEU A 174 -12.32 33.50 0.82
C LEU A 174 -13.73 32.91 0.93
N PRO A 175 -14.12 32.39 2.11
CA PRO A 175 -15.48 31.91 2.33
C PRO A 175 -16.49 33.07 2.27
N GLU A 176 -17.49 32.93 1.45
CA GLU A 176 -18.65 33.84 1.36
C GLU A 176 -19.89 33.12 1.86
N ILE A 177 -20.70 33.80 2.68
CA ILE A 177 -21.92 33.24 3.26
C ILE A 177 -22.99 33.13 2.16
N VAL A 178 -23.66 31.97 2.13
CA VAL A 178 -24.89 31.75 1.33
C VAL A 178 -26.07 31.96 2.27
N PRO A 179 -26.81 33.10 2.18
CA PRO A 179 -27.84 33.47 3.16
C PRO A 179 -28.91 32.40 3.38
N GLU A 180 -29.41 31.81 2.28
CA GLU A 180 -30.46 30.80 2.33
C GLU A 180 -30.04 29.52 3.07
N GLU A 181 -28.76 29.11 2.91
CA GLU A 181 -28.21 27.95 3.59
C GLU A 181 -27.80 28.30 5.03
N ALA A 182 -27.40 29.54 5.28
CA ALA A 182 -27.00 30.01 6.61
C ALA A 182 -28.19 30.02 7.59
N GLU A 183 -29.37 30.35 7.13
CA GLU A 183 -30.61 30.30 7.93
C GLU A 183 -30.86 28.86 8.43
N ILE A 184 -30.68 27.87 7.57
CA ILE A 184 -30.83 26.45 7.93
C ILE A 184 -29.78 26.06 8.98
N CYS A 185 -28.53 26.47 8.80
CA CYS A 185 -27.45 26.18 9.76
C CYS A 185 -27.71 26.79 11.13
N LEU A 186 -28.24 28.04 11.18
CA LEU A 186 -28.57 28.74 12.41
C LEU A 186 -29.74 28.06 13.14
N LEU A 187 -30.73 27.55 12.41
CA LEU A 187 -31.87 26.83 12.97
C LEU A 187 -31.40 25.54 13.70
N TYR A 188 -30.54 24.75 13.05
CA TYR A 188 -30.01 23.53 13.64
C TYR A 188 -29.08 23.78 14.84
N THR A 189 -28.34 24.88 14.85
CA THR A 189 -27.46 25.21 15.99
C THR A 189 -28.23 25.78 17.17
N SER A 190 -29.38 26.47 16.96
CA SER A 190 -30.24 26.95 18.04
C SER A 190 -31.03 25.79 18.68
N ASP A 191 -31.59 24.88 17.89
CA ASP A 191 -32.30 23.69 18.42
C ASP A 191 -31.39 22.79 19.25
N ALA A 192 -30.13 22.60 18.84
CA ALA A 192 -29.15 21.82 19.59
C ALA A 192 -28.72 22.50 20.91
N ALA A 193 -28.87 23.80 21.05
CA ALA A 193 -28.58 24.52 22.29
C ALA A 193 -29.73 24.42 23.29
N ASP A 194 -30.98 24.33 22.80
CA ASP A 194 -32.18 24.22 23.66
C ASP A 194 -32.39 22.79 24.21
N GLU A 195 -31.76 21.76 23.63
CA GLU A 195 -31.80 20.37 24.14
C GLU A 195 -30.79 20.11 25.29
N LEU A 196 -29.92 21.07 25.63
CA LEU A 196 -28.85 20.91 26.62
C LEU A 196 -29.14 21.65 27.97
N ASP A 197 -30.28 22.30 28.11
CA ASP A 197 -30.80 22.89 29.37
C ASP A 197 -31.96 21.99 29.92
#